data_8180cc0a2b6be3043955df996d6ce7bb
#
_entry.id   8180cc0a2b6be3043955df996d6ce7bb
#
_cell.length_a   1.000
_cell.length_b   1.000
_cell.length_c   1.000
_cell.angle_alpha   90.00
_cell.angle_beta   90.00
_cell.angle_gamma   90.00
#
_symmetry.space_group_name_H-M   'P 1'
#
loop_
_entity.id
_entity.type
_entity.pdbx_description
1 polymer ?
#
loop_
_entity_poly.entity_id
_entity_poly.type
_entity_poly.pdbx_seq_one_letter_code
_entity_poly.pdbx_strand_id
1 'polypeptide(L)'
;MRQSENAKKEQEPAAWNASKDPESNADHIAAQIKDLLPRLHVLVIGPGLGRDPLMHATVARVIRAAREQELPIVLDADALAIVHTQPELVSGYDGAVLTPNVVEFGKLCDALKVKVDDNAPETARVEALAKTLKGVTVVQKGAKDYISNGETTLTVDLEGGKKRSGGQGDTLTGSIATFLGWRRAYLDRLWDVGKDPIGEHELVGLAAFGGSAITRVCLLPLLRLKGTDQHLWLPFSLKLPAKRTNP
;
A
#
# COMPACT_ATOMS: atom_id res chain seq x y z
N MET A 1 36.52 34.05 34.86
CA MET A 1 36.30 33.50 33.54
C MET A 1 36.65 32.03 33.58
N ARG A 2 35.66 31.15 33.69
CA ARG A 2 35.79 29.71 33.49
C ARG A 2 34.66 29.34 32.58
N GLN A 3 34.97 29.04 31.32
CA GLN A 3 34.04 28.52 30.33
C GLN A 3 33.79 27.04 30.65
N SER A 4 32.51 26.71 30.77
CA SER A 4 32.03 25.34 30.94
C SER A 4 32.07 24.62 29.61
N GLU A 5 33.04 23.76 29.41
CA GLU A 5 33.03 22.72 28.39
C GLU A 5 32.08 21.59 28.83
N ASN A 6 30.83 21.67 28.43
CA ASN A 6 29.92 20.54 28.39
C ASN A 6 29.69 20.18 26.92
N ALA A 7 30.69 19.64 26.28
CA ALA A 7 30.54 18.90 25.05
C ALA A 7 29.81 17.59 25.42
N LYS A 8 28.52 17.48 25.07
CA LYS A 8 27.83 16.21 25.01
C LYS A 8 28.59 15.31 24.04
N LYS A 9 29.28 14.30 24.58
CA LYS A 9 29.77 13.17 23.78
C LYS A 9 28.53 12.53 23.14
N GLU A 10 28.32 12.79 21.86
CA GLU A 10 27.49 11.93 21.03
C GLU A 10 28.15 10.54 21.10
N GLN A 11 27.45 9.60 21.71
CA GLN A 11 27.86 8.20 21.66
C GLN A 11 27.78 7.79 20.19
N GLU A 12 28.94 7.56 19.59
CA GLU A 12 28.99 6.84 18.30
C GLU A 12 28.17 5.55 18.44
N PRO A 13 27.24 5.26 17.51
CA PRO A 13 26.50 4.01 17.55
C PRO A 13 27.53 2.88 17.57
N ALA A 14 27.41 1.98 18.55
CA ALA A 14 28.28 0.84 18.68
C ALA A 14 28.39 0.14 17.33
N ALA A 15 29.63 -0.05 16.84
CA ALA A 15 29.86 -0.69 15.56
C ALA A 15 29.12 -2.05 15.53
N TRP A 16 28.15 -2.20 14.61
CA TRP A 16 27.37 -3.40 14.50
C TRP A 16 28.26 -4.55 14.01
N ASN A 17 28.54 -5.47 14.90
CA ASN A 17 29.22 -6.71 14.56
C ASN A 17 28.17 -7.73 14.12
N ALA A 18 28.08 -7.96 12.80
CA ALA A 18 27.20 -8.97 12.26
C ALA A 18 27.44 -10.33 12.94
N SER A 19 26.40 -10.89 13.54
CA SER A 19 26.44 -12.25 14.07
C SER A 19 26.56 -13.23 12.89
N LYS A 20 27.12 -14.42 13.13
CA LYS A 20 27.13 -15.49 12.14
C LYS A 20 25.73 -16.09 11.93
N ASP A 21 24.81 -15.81 12.85
CA ASP A 21 23.42 -16.25 12.78
C ASP A 21 22.56 -15.21 12.05
N PRO A 22 22.03 -15.50 10.85
CA PRO A 22 21.17 -14.59 10.09
C PRO A 22 19.90 -14.18 10.83
N GLU A 23 19.33 -15.07 11.65
CA GLU A 23 18.10 -14.80 12.42
C GLU A 23 18.35 -13.74 13.48
N SER A 24 19.45 -13.84 14.22
CA SER A 24 19.87 -12.84 15.21
C SER A 24 20.11 -11.46 14.58
N ASN A 25 20.66 -11.43 13.36
CA ASN A 25 20.86 -10.19 12.62
C ASN A 25 19.52 -9.57 12.20
N ALA A 26 18.58 -10.40 11.73
CA ALA A 26 17.24 -9.93 11.36
C ALA A 26 16.49 -9.35 12.57
N ASP A 27 16.60 -9.97 13.73
CA ASP A 27 16.00 -9.46 14.98
C ASP A 27 16.57 -8.12 15.39
N HIS A 28 17.90 -7.96 15.32
CA HIS A 28 18.58 -6.73 15.67
C HIS A 28 18.16 -5.55 14.74
N ILE A 29 18.15 -5.78 13.42
CA ILE A 29 17.76 -4.77 12.45
C ILE A 29 16.27 -4.43 12.61
N ALA A 30 15.42 -5.45 12.76
CA ALA A 30 13.99 -5.24 12.95
C ALA A 30 13.68 -4.45 14.22
N ALA A 31 14.42 -4.65 15.31
CA ALA A 31 14.24 -3.91 16.56
C ALA A 31 14.42 -2.39 16.34
N GLN A 32 15.45 -1.98 15.62
CA GLN A 32 15.68 -0.57 15.30
C GLN A 32 14.53 0.04 14.49
N ILE A 33 13.93 -0.73 13.56
CA ILE A 33 12.79 -0.27 12.78
C ILE A 33 11.53 -0.23 13.66
N LYS A 34 11.32 -1.23 14.52
CA LYS A 34 10.16 -1.31 15.42
C LYS A 34 10.06 -0.10 16.35
N ASP A 35 11.20 0.43 16.81
CA ASP A 35 11.24 1.63 17.66
C ASP A 35 10.71 2.89 16.96
N LEU A 36 10.68 2.89 15.62
CA LEU A 36 10.15 3.99 14.82
C LEU A 36 8.64 3.86 14.56
N LEU A 37 8.09 2.62 14.55
CA LEU A 37 6.70 2.37 14.15
C LEU A 37 5.67 3.21 14.92
N PRO A 38 5.78 3.43 16.25
CA PRO A 38 4.80 4.23 17.00
C PRO A 38 4.70 5.70 16.54
N ARG A 39 5.68 6.17 15.76
CA ARG A 39 5.72 7.54 15.23
C ARG A 39 5.16 7.64 13.81
N LEU A 40 4.83 6.52 13.20
CA LEU A 40 4.38 6.42 11.81
C LEU A 40 2.85 6.31 11.76
N HIS A 41 2.27 6.79 10.68
CA HIS A 41 0.84 6.65 10.40
C HIS A 41 0.58 5.62 9.30
N VAL A 42 1.57 5.35 8.45
CA VAL A 42 1.54 4.36 7.37
C VAL A 42 2.98 3.91 7.08
N LEU A 43 3.14 2.67 6.67
CA LEU A 43 4.42 2.11 6.27
C LEU A 43 4.35 1.59 4.83
N VAL A 44 5.28 2.00 3.97
CA VAL A 44 5.45 1.46 2.62
C VAL A 44 6.65 0.54 2.61
N ILE A 45 6.50 -0.68 2.08
CA ILE A 45 7.56 -1.69 2.04
C ILE A 45 7.63 -2.27 0.63
N GLY A 46 8.83 -2.44 0.10
CA GLY A 46 9.06 -3.25 -1.10
C GLY A 46 9.89 -2.59 -2.18
N PRO A 47 9.62 -1.34 -2.62
CA PRO A 47 10.44 -0.71 -3.65
C PRO A 47 11.92 -0.71 -3.27
N GLY A 48 12.76 -1.34 -4.11
CA GLY A 48 14.20 -1.39 -3.91
C GLY A 48 14.69 -2.27 -2.76
N LEU A 49 13.84 -3.12 -2.17
CA LEU A 49 14.17 -3.98 -1.03
C LEU A 49 15.20 -5.06 -1.36
N GLY A 50 15.19 -5.57 -2.60
CA GLY A 50 16.04 -6.68 -3.02
C GLY A 50 15.52 -8.04 -2.56
N ARG A 51 16.36 -9.07 -2.78
CA ARG A 51 16.00 -10.47 -2.52
C ARG A 51 16.90 -11.15 -1.50
N ASP A 52 17.63 -10.37 -0.73
CA ASP A 52 18.49 -10.91 0.32
C ASP A 52 17.66 -11.62 1.40
N PRO A 53 17.99 -12.86 1.80
CA PRO A 53 17.24 -13.61 2.81
C PRO A 53 17.17 -12.88 4.17
N LEU A 54 18.24 -12.19 4.58
CA LEU A 54 18.27 -11.42 5.81
C LEU A 54 17.27 -10.26 5.74
N MET A 55 17.20 -9.58 4.58
CA MET A 55 16.22 -8.52 4.35
C MET A 55 14.79 -9.06 4.42
N HIS A 56 14.50 -10.20 3.78
CA HIS A 56 13.19 -10.84 3.84
C HIS A 56 12.81 -11.22 5.28
N ALA A 57 13.73 -11.81 6.03
CA ALA A 57 13.52 -12.16 7.44
C ALA A 57 13.27 -10.92 8.30
N THR A 58 14.00 -9.83 8.08
CA THR A 58 13.81 -8.54 8.76
C THR A 58 12.43 -7.95 8.45
N VAL A 59 12.06 -7.91 7.18
CA VAL A 59 10.77 -7.36 6.75
C VAL A 59 9.59 -8.16 7.29
N ALA A 60 9.68 -9.48 7.32
CA ALA A 60 8.65 -10.32 7.92
C ALA A 60 8.39 -9.94 9.40
N ARG A 61 9.46 -9.63 10.16
CA ARG A 61 9.36 -9.16 11.56
C ARG A 61 8.74 -7.78 11.67
N VAL A 62 9.11 -6.88 10.76
CA VAL A 62 8.55 -5.52 10.70
C VAL A 62 7.07 -5.55 10.36
N ILE A 63 6.64 -6.38 9.41
CA ILE A 63 5.21 -6.55 9.05
C ILE A 63 4.41 -7.05 10.26
N ARG A 64 4.93 -8.06 11.00
CA ARG A 64 4.25 -8.55 12.22
C ARG A 64 4.10 -7.43 13.25
N ALA A 65 5.16 -6.66 13.51
CA ALA A 65 5.13 -5.58 14.46
C ALA A 65 4.20 -4.42 14.02
N ALA A 66 4.15 -4.10 12.74
CA ALA A 66 3.21 -3.12 12.19
C ALA A 66 1.76 -3.58 12.39
N ARG A 67 1.48 -4.86 12.13
CA ARG A 67 0.17 -5.46 12.34
C ARG A 67 -0.25 -5.45 13.82
N GLU A 68 0.66 -5.76 14.75
CA GLU A 68 0.41 -5.71 16.19
C GLU A 68 0.05 -4.29 16.68
N GLN A 69 0.52 -3.25 15.97
CA GLN A 69 0.24 -1.84 16.24
C GLN A 69 -0.90 -1.28 15.38
N GLU A 70 -1.58 -2.11 14.61
CA GLU A 70 -2.64 -1.70 13.67
C GLU A 70 -2.19 -0.59 12.70
N LEU A 71 -0.86 -0.56 12.38
CA LEU A 71 -0.27 0.43 11.51
C LEU A 71 -0.51 0.06 10.04
N PRO A 72 -1.27 0.85 9.26
CA PRO A 72 -1.52 0.56 7.86
C PRO A 72 -0.24 0.35 7.06
N ILE A 73 -0.22 -0.68 6.20
CA ILE A 73 0.94 -1.01 5.37
C ILE A 73 0.59 -1.09 3.89
N VAL A 74 1.48 -0.60 3.04
CA VAL A 74 1.40 -0.75 1.58
C VAL A 74 2.58 -1.59 1.13
N LEU A 75 2.30 -2.72 0.48
CA LEU A 75 3.30 -3.67 0.01
C LEU A 75 3.34 -3.70 -1.52
N ASP A 76 4.52 -3.47 -2.09
CA ASP A 76 4.75 -3.48 -3.54
C ASP A 76 6.05 -4.22 -3.89
N ALA A 77 6.25 -4.53 -5.14
CA ALA A 77 7.50 -5.05 -5.70
C ALA A 77 8.07 -6.22 -4.88
N ASP A 78 9.31 -6.09 -4.38
CA ASP A 78 10.00 -7.20 -3.68
C ASP A 78 9.28 -7.67 -2.41
N ALA A 79 8.50 -6.81 -1.74
CA ALA A 79 7.71 -7.23 -0.58
C ALA A 79 6.59 -8.21 -0.96
N LEU A 80 6.05 -8.14 -2.17
CA LEU A 80 5.06 -9.09 -2.66
C LEU A 80 5.62 -10.51 -2.78
N ALA A 81 6.94 -10.66 -3.03
CA ALA A 81 7.59 -11.96 -3.03
C ALA A 81 7.62 -12.58 -1.62
N ILE A 82 7.68 -11.77 -0.57
CA ILE A 82 7.60 -12.24 0.82
C ILE A 82 6.18 -12.73 1.12
N VAL A 83 5.16 -11.97 0.72
CA VAL A 83 3.74 -12.37 0.86
C VAL A 83 3.44 -13.65 0.08
N HIS A 84 4.05 -13.82 -1.09
CA HIS A 84 3.94 -15.03 -1.90
C HIS A 84 4.42 -16.29 -1.16
N THR A 85 5.46 -16.18 -0.34
CA THR A 85 6.02 -17.30 0.44
C THR A 85 5.46 -17.42 1.85
N GLN A 86 5.00 -16.30 2.44
CA GLN A 86 4.48 -16.19 3.80
C GLN A 86 3.18 -15.36 3.81
N PRO A 87 2.09 -15.85 3.20
CA PRO A 87 0.84 -15.07 3.10
C PRO A 87 0.18 -14.80 4.47
N GLU A 88 0.51 -15.60 5.48
CA GLU A 88 0.03 -15.42 6.86
C GLU A 88 0.47 -14.08 7.48
N LEU A 89 1.52 -13.46 6.98
CA LEU A 89 1.99 -12.14 7.45
C LEU A 89 0.91 -11.07 7.28
N VAL A 90 0.13 -11.17 6.21
CA VAL A 90 -0.90 -10.18 5.86
C VAL A 90 -2.32 -10.72 5.93
N SER A 91 -2.51 -12.04 5.87
CA SER A 91 -3.84 -12.65 5.84
C SER A 91 -4.69 -12.22 7.04
N GLY A 92 -5.89 -11.67 6.77
CA GLY A 92 -6.78 -11.13 7.80
C GLY A 92 -6.30 -9.79 8.39
N TYR A 93 -5.41 -9.08 7.71
CA TYR A 93 -5.00 -7.74 8.11
C TYR A 93 -5.64 -6.70 7.17
N ASP A 94 -6.72 -6.09 7.58
CA ASP A 94 -7.51 -5.11 6.83
C ASP A 94 -6.77 -3.78 6.59
N GLY A 95 -5.76 -3.46 7.41
CA GLY A 95 -4.84 -2.35 7.21
C GLY A 95 -3.78 -2.58 6.11
N ALA A 96 -3.73 -3.77 5.50
CA ALA A 96 -2.75 -4.08 4.46
C ALA A 96 -3.30 -3.81 3.05
N VAL A 97 -2.48 -3.15 2.22
CA VAL A 97 -2.74 -2.92 0.80
C VAL A 97 -1.61 -3.54 -0.01
N LEU A 98 -1.95 -4.47 -0.91
CA LEU A 98 -1.02 -5.06 -1.88
C LEU A 98 -1.21 -4.42 -3.24
N THR A 99 -0.12 -4.09 -3.96
CA THR A 99 -0.20 -3.42 -5.25
C THR A 99 0.46 -4.21 -6.39
N PRO A 100 0.09 -5.48 -6.62
CA PRO A 100 0.73 -6.32 -7.63
C PRO A 100 0.47 -5.82 -9.06
N ASN A 101 1.51 -5.85 -9.90
CA ASN A 101 1.35 -5.79 -11.34
C ASN A 101 0.84 -7.15 -11.88
N VAL A 102 0.55 -7.22 -13.19
CA VAL A 102 -0.03 -8.42 -13.82
C VAL A 102 0.78 -9.69 -13.53
N VAL A 103 2.12 -9.61 -13.55
CA VAL A 103 3.00 -10.76 -13.32
C VAL A 103 3.03 -11.14 -11.83
N GLU A 104 3.17 -10.16 -10.95
CA GLU A 104 3.15 -10.34 -9.50
C GLU A 104 1.80 -10.89 -9.04
N PHE A 105 0.71 -10.36 -9.61
CA PHE A 105 -0.65 -10.83 -9.36
C PHE A 105 -0.83 -12.30 -9.74
N GLY A 106 -0.35 -12.69 -10.94
CA GLY A 106 -0.36 -14.10 -11.37
C GLY A 106 0.35 -15.00 -10.37
N LYS A 107 1.57 -14.63 -9.95
CA LYS A 107 2.36 -15.39 -8.96
C LYS A 107 1.64 -15.53 -7.61
N LEU A 108 1.00 -14.46 -7.12
CA LEU A 108 0.22 -14.51 -5.87
C LEU A 108 -0.98 -15.47 -6.02
N CYS A 109 -1.71 -15.39 -7.13
CA CYS A 109 -2.83 -16.29 -7.39
C CYS A 109 -2.38 -17.77 -7.47
N ASP A 110 -1.26 -18.04 -8.13
CA ASP A 110 -0.74 -19.40 -8.28
C ASP A 110 -0.31 -19.97 -6.92
N ALA A 111 0.42 -19.19 -6.13
CA ALA A 111 0.87 -19.60 -4.79
C ALA A 111 -0.30 -19.88 -3.84
N LEU A 112 -1.31 -19.04 -3.89
CA LEU A 112 -2.50 -19.15 -3.04
C LEU A 112 -3.60 -20.05 -3.66
N LYS A 113 -3.30 -20.68 -4.81
CA LYS A 113 -4.20 -21.59 -5.52
C LYS A 113 -5.58 -20.97 -5.81
N VAL A 114 -5.58 -19.66 -6.13
CA VAL A 114 -6.80 -18.93 -6.47
C VAL A 114 -7.31 -19.43 -7.83
N LYS A 115 -8.51 -19.98 -7.84
CA LYS A 115 -9.19 -20.45 -9.05
C LYS A 115 -10.44 -19.64 -9.27
N VAL A 116 -10.68 -19.26 -10.52
CA VAL A 116 -11.87 -18.54 -10.96
C VAL A 116 -12.29 -19.17 -12.27
N ASP A 117 -13.59 -19.19 -12.53
CA ASP A 117 -14.16 -19.67 -13.78
C ASP A 117 -13.68 -18.79 -14.95
N ASP A 118 -13.40 -19.42 -16.11
CA ASP A 118 -12.93 -18.71 -17.31
C ASP A 118 -13.95 -17.69 -17.84
N ASN A 119 -15.24 -17.88 -17.53
CA ASN A 119 -16.33 -16.97 -17.91
C ASN A 119 -16.68 -15.94 -16.83
N ALA A 120 -15.93 -15.88 -15.71
CA ALA A 120 -16.19 -14.95 -14.64
C ALA A 120 -15.85 -13.49 -15.04
N PRO A 121 -16.45 -12.50 -14.37
CA PRO A 121 -16.11 -11.10 -14.58
C PRO A 121 -14.61 -10.81 -14.39
N GLU A 122 -14.08 -9.79 -15.06
CA GLU A 122 -12.68 -9.36 -14.94
C GLU A 122 -12.25 -9.11 -13.49
N THR A 123 -13.17 -8.72 -12.61
CA THR A 123 -12.93 -8.46 -11.19
C THR A 123 -12.88 -9.73 -10.33
N ALA A 124 -13.42 -10.84 -10.82
CA ALA A 124 -13.59 -12.06 -10.01
C ALA A 124 -12.27 -12.59 -9.45
N ARG A 125 -11.18 -12.46 -10.21
CA ARG A 125 -9.86 -12.96 -9.78
C ARG A 125 -9.24 -12.13 -8.65
N VAL A 126 -9.38 -10.79 -8.68
CA VAL A 126 -8.91 -9.94 -7.58
C VAL A 126 -9.78 -10.12 -6.33
N GLU A 127 -11.09 -10.29 -6.50
CA GLU A 127 -12.02 -10.59 -5.40
C GLU A 127 -11.69 -11.92 -4.73
N ALA A 128 -11.43 -12.96 -5.53
CA ALA A 128 -11.05 -14.29 -5.02
C ALA A 128 -9.71 -14.25 -4.27
N LEU A 129 -8.71 -13.51 -4.78
CA LEU A 129 -7.42 -13.33 -4.11
C LEU A 129 -7.61 -12.60 -2.77
N ALA A 130 -8.35 -11.49 -2.74
CA ALA A 130 -8.63 -10.73 -1.54
C ALA A 130 -9.40 -11.55 -0.49
N LYS A 131 -10.39 -12.36 -0.91
CA LYS A 131 -11.10 -13.32 -0.04
C LYS A 131 -10.16 -14.37 0.53
N THR A 132 -9.25 -14.92 -0.29
CA THR A 132 -8.26 -15.91 0.16
C THR A 132 -7.33 -15.31 1.21
N LEU A 133 -6.98 -14.03 1.07
CA LEU A 133 -6.21 -13.25 2.03
C LEU A 133 -7.07 -12.67 3.18
N LYS A 134 -8.35 -13.04 3.27
CA LYS A 134 -9.27 -12.68 4.36
C LYS A 134 -9.43 -11.17 4.57
N GLY A 135 -9.70 -10.43 3.50
CA GLY A 135 -10.04 -9.01 3.56
C GLY A 135 -8.89 -8.03 3.32
N VAL A 136 -7.70 -8.51 2.99
CA VAL A 136 -6.60 -7.65 2.53
C VAL A 136 -7.01 -6.90 1.26
N THR A 137 -6.76 -5.60 1.21
CA THR A 137 -7.03 -4.82 -0.01
C THR A 137 -5.98 -5.10 -1.07
N VAL A 138 -6.40 -5.55 -2.24
CA VAL A 138 -5.53 -5.84 -3.39
C VAL A 138 -5.80 -4.85 -4.50
N VAL A 139 -4.76 -4.16 -4.97
CA VAL A 139 -4.77 -3.30 -6.15
C VAL A 139 -4.11 -4.05 -7.30
N GLN A 140 -4.90 -4.72 -8.13
CA GLN A 140 -4.42 -5.37 -9.34
C GLN A 140 -4.14 -4.31 -10.39
N LYS A 141 -2.87 -4.00 -10.65
CA LYS A 141 -2.43 -3.04 -11.68
C LYS A 141 -2.61 -3.61 -13.09
N GLY A 142 -3.18 -2.82 -14.02
CA GLY A 142 -3.40 -3.28 -15.40
C GLY A 142 -3.78 -2.16 -16.36
N ALA A 143 -4.47 -2.51 -17.46
CA ALA A 143 -5.09 -1.52 -18.34
C ALA A 143 -6.12 -0.69 -17.56
N LYS A 144 -6.94 -1.36 -16.76
CA LYS A 144 -7.71 -0.82 -15.63
C LYS A 144 -7.09 -1.36 -14.36
N ASP A 145 -7.21 -0.61 -13.25
CA ASP A 145 -6.83 -1.16 -11.96
C ASP A 145 -8.09 -1.63 -11.24
N TYR A 146 -8.05 -2.87 -10.74
CA TYR A 146 -9.12 -3.44 -9.92
C TYR A 146 -8.69 -3.48 -8.47
N ILE A 147 -9.51 -2.93 -7.59
CA ILE A 147 -9.22 -2.77 -6.16
C ILE A 147 -10.28 -3.52 -5.39
N SER A 148 -9.91 -4.54 -4.64
CA SER A 148 -10.87 -5.33 -3.89
C SER A 148 -10.32 -5.76 -2.53
N ASN A 149 -11.21 -5.80 -1.53
CA ASN A 149 -10.99 -6.46 -0.24
C ASN A 149 -11.74 -7.81 -0.15
N GLY A 150 -12.34 -8.24 -1.26
CA GLY A 150 -13.14 -9.46 -1.36
C GLY A 150 -14.65 -9.25 -1.10
N GLU A 151 -15.06 -8.16 -0.48
CA GLU A 151 -16.47 -7.79 -0.28
C GLU A 151 -16.89 -6.67 -1.22
N THR A 152 -16.04 -5.65 -1.34
CA THR A 152 -16.26 -4.50 -2.22
C THR A 152 -15.16 -4.43 -3.26
N THR A 153 -15.54 -4.11 -4.50
CA THR A 153 -14.60 -3.95 -5.61
C THR A 153 -14.82 -2.61 -6.30
N LEU A 154 -13.72 -1.87 -6.46
CA LEU A 154 -13.67 -0.59 -7.17
C LEU A 154 -12.85 -0.76 -8.44
N THR A 155 -13.21 -0.05 -9.50
CA THR A 155 -12.47 -0.06 -10.78
C THR A 155 -11.99 1.34 -11.11
N VAL A 156 -10.70 1.49 -11.36
CA VAL A 156 -10.11 2.72 -11.88
C VAL A 156 -9.91 2.54 -13.38
N ASP A 157 -10.84 3.10 -14.15
CA ASP A 157 -10.86 3.07 -15.63
C ASP A 157 -10.54 4.48 -16.17
N LEU A 158 -9.45 5.07 -15.67
CA LEU A 158 -8.95 6.34 -16.15
C LEU A 158 -7.83 6.08 -17.16
N GLU A 159 -7.84 6.84 -18.26
CA GLU A 159 -6.73 6.79 -19.21
C GLU A 159 -5.44 7.20 -18.49
N GLY A 160 -4.42 6.36 -18.56
CA GLY A 160 -3.09 6.63 -18.01
C GLY A 160 -2.10 6.99 -19.10
N GLY A 161 -0.87 7.30 -18.70
CA GLY A 161 0.23 7.54 -19.63
C GLY A 161 0.51 6.32 -20.50
N LYS A 162 0.63 6.52 -21.82
CA LYS A 162 0.91 5.46 -22.80
C LYS A 162 2.33 4.88 -22.67
N LYS A 163 3.24 5.61 -22.03
CA LYS A 163 4.64 5.22 -21.84
C LYS A 163 4.88 4.76 -20.42
N ARG A 164 5.40 3.54 -20.26
CA ARG A 164 5.89 3.08 -18.97
C ARG A 164 7.22 3.77 -18.67
N SER A 165 7.31 4.38 -17.49
CA SER A 165 8.54 4.95 -16.94
C SER A 165 8.80 4.35 -15.55
N GLY A 166 10.07 4.31 -15.15
CA GLY A 166 10.44 3.92 -13.77
C GLY A 166 9.80 4.86 -12.75
N GLY A 167 9.55 4.39 -11.53
CA GLY A 167 8.98 5.17 -10.44
C GLY A 167 7.45 5.30 -10.43
N GLN A 168 6.74 4.77 -11.42
CA GLN A 168 5.26 4.78 -11.42
C GLN A 168 4.68 3.99 -10.25
N GLY A 169 5.30 2.86 -9.90
CA GLY A 169 4.95 2.07 -8.71
C GLY A 169 5.16 2.86 -7.42
N ASP A 170 6.29 3.56 -7.33
CA ASP A 170 6.63 4.37 -6.15
C ASP A 170 5.66 5.55 -5.99
N THR A 171 5.25 6.18 -7.11
CA THR A 171 4.20 7.21 -7.11
C THR A 171 2.88 6.64 -6.61
N LEU A 172 2.49 5.45 -7.07
CA LEU A 172 1.26 4.78 -6.64
C LEU A 172 1.28 4.48 -5.14
N THR A 173 2.33 3.82 -4.65
CA THR A 173 2.44 3.45 -3.24
C THR A 173 2.52 4.67 -2.32
N GLY A 174 3.27 5.70 -2.71
CA GLY A 174 3.33 6.97 -1.98
C GLY A 174 1.98 7.70 -1.94
N SER A 175 1.24 7.70 -3.05
CA SER A 175 -0.10 8.30 -3.11
C SER A 175 -1.09 7.52 -2.24
N ILE A 176 -1.09 6.18 -2.30
CA ILE A 176 -1.94 5.35 -1.42
C ILE A 176 -1.59 5.61 0.05
N ALA A 177 -0.30 5.64 0.39
CA ALA A 177 0.15 5.92 1.76
C ALA A 177 -0.32 7.29 2.26
N THR A 178 -0.29 8.31 1.40
CA THR A 178 -0.81 9.65 1.73
C THR A 178 -2.30 9.60 2.05
N PHE A 179 -3.11 8.92 1.23
CA PHE A 179 -4.54 8.78 1.49
C PHE A 179 -4.85 7.93 2.73
N LEU A 180 -4.03 6.92 3.02
CA LEU A 180 -4.14 6.15 4.27
C LEU A 180 -3.79 7.02 5.49
N GLY A 181 -2.83 7.93 5.37
CA GLY A 181 -2.58 8.95 6.39
C GLY A 181 -3.78 9.87 6.61
N TRP A 182 -4.46 10.29 5.53
CA TRP A 182 -5.70 11.07 5.63
C TRP A 182 -6.85 10.25 6.23
N ARG A 183 -6.93 8.94 5.91
CA ARG A 183 -7.87 8.02 6.60
C ARG A 183 -7.70 8.10 8.12
N ARG A 184 -6.47 8.06 8.61
CA ARG A 184 -6.19 8.18 10.05
C ARG A 184 -6.71 9.50 10.60
N ALA A 185 -6.42 10.62 9.94
CA ALA A 185 -6.90 11.94 10.33
C ALA A 185 -8.43 12.05 10.29
N TYR A 186 -9.08 11.36 9.33
CA TYR A 186 -10.54 11.26 9.24
C TYR A 186 -11.13 10.49 10.43
N LEU A 187 -10.56 9.36 10.79
CA LEU A 187 -11.00 8.54 11.92
C LEU A 187 -10.78 9.24 13.25
N ASP A 188 -9.68 9.98 13.39
CA ASP A 188 -9.38 10.81 14.55
C ASP A 188 -10.24 12.09 14.61
N ARG A 189 -11.11 12.32 13.60
CA ARG A 189 -12.03 13.47 13.52
C ARG A 189 -11.31 14.82 13.62
N LEU A 190 -10.17 14.95 12.94
CA LEU A 190 -9.41 16.22 12.90
C LEU A 190 -10.17 17.34 12.17
N TRP A 191 -11.27 16.99 11.48
CA TRP A 191 -12.25 17.91 10.87
C TRP A 191 -13.65 17.34 10.99
N ASP A 192 -14.66 18.13 10.65
CA ASP A 192 -16.05 17.66 10.63
C ASP A 192 -16.24 16.61 9.50
N VAL A 193 -16.59 15.40 9.88
CA VAL A 193 -16.83 14.27 8.97
C VAL A 193 -18.30 14.11 8.57
N GLY A 194 -19.17 15.04 9.02
CA GLY A 194 -20.60 15.03 8.73
C GLY A 194 -21.39 14.03 9.60
N LYS A 195 -22.69 13.90 9.27
CA LYS A 195 -23.62 13.04 10.03
C LYS A 195 -23.55 11.56 9.65
N ASP A 196 -23.08 11.26 8.44
CA ASP A 196 -23.01 9.93 7.82
C ASP A 196 -21.53 9.62 7.48
N PRO A 197 -20.69 9.31 8.47
CA PRO A 197 -19.29 9.05 8.21
C PRO A 197 -19.10 7.79 7.37
N ILE A 198 -18.07 7.81 6.52
CA ILE A 198 -17.67 6.65 5.71
C ILE A 198 -17.15 5.55 6.65
N GLY A 199 -17.55 4.31 6.40
CA GLY A 199 -17.09 3.15 7.18
C GLY A 199 -15.59 2.94 7.09
N GLU A 200 -14.99 2.49 8.18
CA GLU A 200 -13.54 2.31 8.29
C GLU A 200 -12.97 1.39 7.21
N HIS A 201 -13.66 0.30 6.91
CA HIS A 201 -13.25 -0.67 5.88
C HIS A 201 -13.36 -0.09 4.45
N GLU A 202 -14.33 0.79 4.20
CA GLU A 202 -14.48 1.47 2.91
C GLU A 202 -13.34 2.46 2.65
N LEU A 203 -12.84 3.09 3.71
CA LEU A 203 -11.78 4.10 3.61
C LEU A 203 -10.46 3.55 3.07
N VAL A 204 -10.12 2.29 3.32
CA VAL A 204 -8.90 1.65 2.77
C VAL A 204 -9.05 1.47 1.25
N GLY A 205 -10.20 0.97 0.80
CA GLY A 205 -10.51 0.86 -0.63
C GLY A 205 -10.50 2.21 -1.33
N LEU A 206 -11.08 3.25 -0.72
CA LEU A 206 -11.07 4.61 -1.25
C LEU A 206 -9.68 5.23 -1.29
N ALA A 207 -8.83 4.98 -0.29
CA ALA A 207 -7.43 5.40 -0.28
C ALA A 207 -6.66 4.77 -1.45
N ALA A 208 -6.85 3.47 -1.67
CA ALA A 208 -6.25 2.75 -2.78
C ALA A 208 -6.77 3.26 -4.15
N PHE A 209 -8.07 3.53 -4.25
CA PHE A 209 -8.68 4.11 -5.45
C PHE A 209 -8.12 5.50 -5.75
N GLY A 210 -8.05 6.39 -4.76
CA GLY A 210 -7.50 7.74 -4.92
C GLY A 210 -6.04 7.70 -5.36
N GLY A 211 -5.22 6.83 -4.74
CA GLY A 211 -3.82 6.64 -5.12
C GLY A 211 -3.64 6.14 -6.55
N SER A 212 -4.45 5.18 -6.97
CA SER A 212 -4.46 4.68 -8.35
C SER A 212 -4.91 5.75 -9.33
N ALA A 213 -6.02 6.43 -9.07
CA ALA A 213 -6.58 7.46 -9.92
C ALA A 213 -5.60 8.62 -10.15
N ILE A 214 -4.99 9.15 -9.08
CA ILE A 214 -4.03 10.25 -9.16
C ILE A 214 -2.78 9.85 -9.94
N THR A 215 -2.29 8.64 -9.71
CA THR A 215 -1.11 8.11 -10.43
C THR A 215 -1.39 8.05 -11.93
N ARG A 216 -2.55 7.55 -12.35
CA ARG A 216 -2.93 7.48 -13.77
C ARG A 216 -3.02 8.86 -14.40
N VAL A 217 -3.70 9.80 -13.75
CA VAL A 217 -3.88 11.17 -14.26
C VAL A 217 -2.56 11.92 -14.36
N CYS A 218 -1.69 11.81 -13.34
CA CYS A 218 -0.38 12.48 -13.35
C CYS A 218 0.57 11.95 -14.43
N LEU A 219 0.33 10.73 -14.92
CA LEU A 219 1.13 10.13 -15.99
C LEU A 219 0.63 10.46 -17.39
N LEU A 220 -0.48 11.19 -17.53
CA LEU A 220 -0.90 11.75 -18.81
C LEU A 220 0.15 12.76 -19.29
N PRO A 221 0.61 12.71 -20.57
CA PRO A 221 1.59 13.66 -21.05
C PRO A 221 1.08 15.09 -20.90
N LEU A 222 1.89 15.96 -20.30
CA LEU A 222 1.69 17.42 -20.27
C LEU A 222 1.55 18.07 -21.68
N LEU A 223 1.63 17.28 -22.74
CA LEU A 223 1.56 17.69 -24.14
C LEU A 223 0.15 18.18 -24.58
N ARG A 224 -0.89 17.96 -23.78
CA ARG A 224 -2.22 18.54 -24.05
C ARG A 224 -2.37 20.00 -23.60
N LEU A 225 -1.42 20.56 -22.87
CA LEU A 225 -1.46 21.96 -22.42
C LEU A 225 -1.00 22.97 -23.48
N LYS A 226 -0.69 22.55 -24.72
CA LYS A 226 -0.38 23.46 -25.85
C LYS A 226 -1.57 23.75 -26.75
N GLY A 227 -2.75 23.24 -26.44
CA GLY A 227 -4.00 23.61 -27.11
C GLY A 227 -4.78 24.58 -26.22
N THR A 228 -5.12 25.72 -26.78
CA THR A 228 -5.88 26.86 -26.25
C THR A 228 -7.28 26.51 -25.70
N ASP A 229 -7.37 25.72 -24.63
CA ASP A 229 -8.64 25.55 -23.91
C ASP A 229 -8.42 25.72 -22.41
N GLN A 230 -8.67 26.96 -21.97
CA GLN A 230 -8.59 27.42 -20.57
C GLN A 230 -9.71 26.85 -19.67
N HIS A 231 -10.40 25.79 -20.05
CA HIS A 231 -11.56 25.26 -19.34
C HIS A 231 -11.41 23.84 -18.81
N LEU A 232 -10.18 23.33 -18.64
CA LEU A 232 -9.96 21.98 -18.08
C LEU A 232 -9.71 22.00 -16.57
N TRP A 233 -10.55 22.67 -15.80
CA TRP A 233 -10.80 22.31 -14.41
C TRP A 233 -11.89 21.25 -14.43
N LEU A 234 -11.46 20.00 -14.25
CA LEU A 234 -12.28 18.79 -14.25
C LEU A 234 -13.47 18.92 -13.30
N PRO A 235 -14.67 18.57 -13.75
CA PRO A 235 -15.68 18.11 -12.82
C PRO A 235 -15.32 16.65 -12.46
N PHE A 236 -14.70 16.44 -11.30
CA PHE A 236 -14.71 15.15 -10.64
C PHE A 236 -16.17 14.84 -10.23
N SER A 237 -16.99 14.47 -11.17
CA SER A 237 -18.23 13.78 -10.85
C SER A 237 -17.90 12.33 -10.52
N LEU A 238 -17.49 12.09 -9.29
CA LEU A 238 -17.53 10.77 -8.69
C LEU A 238 -18.96 10.26 -8.74
N LYS A 239 -19.30 9.47 -9.74
CA LYS A 239 -20.50 8.62 -9.69
C LYS A 239 -20.19 7.52 -8.66
N LEU A 240 -20.45 7.82 -7.39
CA LEU A 240 -20.56 6.80 -6.38
C LEU A 240 -21.66 5.82 -6.82
N PRO A 241 -21.45 4.51 -6.73
CA PRO A 241 -22.51 3.55 -7.00
C PRO A 241 -23.70 3.87 -6.09
N ALA A 242 -24.89 3.95 -6.70
CA ALA A 242 -26.12 4.20 -5.96
C ALA A 242 -26.25 3.17 -4.83
N LYS A 243 -26.48 3.64 -3.59
CA LYS A 243 -26.83 2.77 -2.46
C LYS A 243 -27.96 1.84 -2.93
N ARG A 244 -27.73 0.54 -2.92
CA ARG A 244 -28.81 -0.43 -3.05
C ARG A 244 -29.66 -0.30 -1.80
N THR A 245 -30.78 0.39 -1.92
CA THR A 245 -31.88 0.30 -0.95
C THR A 245 -32.46 -1.09 -1.10
N ASN A 246 -32.19 -1.98 -0.18
CA ASN A 246 -32.97 -3.21 -0.05
C ASN A 246 -34.41 -2.87 0.39
N PRO A 247 -35.40 -3.52 -0.22
CA PRO A 247 -36.80 -3.36 0.15
C PRO A 247 -37.11 -3.86 1.56
#